data_a05e28a893282b0e5a361ec0d7e9e3d4
#
_entry.id   a05e28a893282b0e5a361ec0d7e9e3d4
#
_cell.length_a   1.000
_cell.length_b   1.000
_cell.length_c   1.000
_cell.angle_alpha   90.00
_cell.angle_beta   90.00
_cell.angle_gamma   90.00
#
_symmetry.space_group_name_H-M   'P 1'
#
loop_
_entity.id
_entity.type
_entity.pdbx_description
1 polymer ?
#
loop_
_entity_poly.entity_id
_entity_poly.type
_entity_poly.pdbx_seq_one_letter_code
_entity_poly.pdbx_strand_id
1 'polypeptide(L)'
;MKPGLIMAFVCALWVGSVGIADALEFTADQYTRVNGHSRKANIYYRDDMWRLEHHELGPVNVTIVRKDKQVMWLLLSRMKHFKTMPYDPDQAPKVTERLDGEIAREEIGTETLDGHPATLYQVTVRQGSQEVLYYQWLATDIRFPLKLARKDGSWTVEYKHVKLRKVTDYLFQLPVNFQPLEQFDEPVKEKEPKPAM
;
A
#
# COMPACT_ATOMS: atom_id res chain seq x y z
N MET A 1 37.89 61.14 27.18
CA MET A 1 38.20 59.82 26.61
C MET A 1 37.15 58.83 27.12
N LYS A 2 36.27 58.37 26.25
CA LYS A 2 35.27 57.31 26.60
C LYS A 2 35.67 56.02 25.88
N PRO A 3 35.76 54.84 26.54
CA PRO A 3 35.99 53.57 25.86
C PRO A 3 34.69 53.06 25.27
N GLY A 4 34.73 52.72 23.95
CA GLY A 4 33.64 52.10 23.24
C GLY A 4 33.46 50.62 23.60
N LEU A 5 32.25 50.21 23.86
CA LEU A 5 31.83 48.86 24.14
C LEU A 5 31.63 48.10 22.81
N ILE A 6 32.52 47.15 22.51
CA ILE A 6 32.40 46.25 21.35
C ILE A 6 31.47 45.11 21.75
N MET A 7 30.27 45.13 21.18
CA MET A 7 29.28 44.08 21.37
C MET A 7 29.52 42.97 20.33
N ALA A 8 30.11 41.86 20.77
CA ALA A 8 30.33 40.66 19.92
C ALA A 8 29.00 39.92 19.74
N PHE A 9 28.48 39.91 18.50
CA PHE A 9 27.32 39.13 18.10
C PHE A 9 27.73 37.66 17.87
N VAL A 10 27.41 36.77 18.82
CA VAL A 10 27.62 35.34 18.65
C VAL A 10 26.40 34.79 17.86
N CYS A 11 26.59 34.58 16.56
CA CYS A 11 25.64 33.83 15.74
C CYS A 11 25.75 32.33 16.12
N ALA A 12 24.81 31.85 16.92
CA ALA A 12 24.62 30.43 17.16
C ALA A 12 24.02 29.79 15.89
N LEU A 13 24.83 29.06 15.11
CA LEU A 13 24.38 28.21 14.02
C LEU A 13 23.58 27.03 14.63
N TRP A 14 22.26 27.11 14.56
CA TRP A 14 21.39 25.95 14.78
C TRP A 14 21.55 25.00 13.58
N VAL A 15 22.39 23.96 13.73
CA VAL A 15 22.40 22.80 12.83
C VAL A 15 21.16 21.97 13.18
N GLY A 16 20.07 22.28 12.51
CA GLY A 16 18.88 21.41 12.55
C GLY A 16 19.26 20.04 11.98
N SER A 17 19.28 19.02 12.83
CA SER A 17 19.36 17.62 12.36
C SER A 17 18.09 17.34 11.52
N VAL A 18 18.26 17.29 10.21
CA VAL A 18 17.25 16.74 9.29
C VAL A 18 17.21 15.26 9.61
N GLY A 19 16.23 14.83 10.43
CA GLY A 19 15.93 13.44 10.63
C GLY A 19 15.55 12.87 9.27
N ILE A 20 16.38 11.97 8.73
CA ILE A 20 16.02 11.14 7.59
C ILE A 20 14.88 10.26 8.11
N ALA A 21 13.65 10.51 7.69
CA ALA A 21 12.55 9.59 7.92
C ALA A 21 12.92 8.30 7.19
N ASP A 22 13.23 7.23 7.94
CA ASP A 22 13.42 5.92 7.33
C ASP A 22 12.15 5.55 6.58
N ALA A 23 12.31 5.12 5.32
CA ALA A 23 11.21 4.63 4.52
C ALA A 23 10.51 3.47 5.25
N LEU A 24 9.17 3.45 5.24
CA LEU A 24 8.41 2.38 5.87
C LEU A 24 8.69 1.06 5.15
N GLU A 25 9.25 0.09 5.88
CA GLU A 25 9.46 -1.27 5.38
C GLU A 25 8.87 -2.28 6.36
N PHE A 26 8.05 -3.22 5.86
CA PHE A 26 7.47 -4.25 6.72
C PHE A 26 7.09 -5.52 5.96
N THR A 27 6.82 -6.57 6.73
CA THR A 27 6.15 -7.79 6.27
C THR A 27 4.96 -8.09 7.18
N ALA A 28 3.87 -8.62 6.62
CA ALA A 28 2.67 -8.99 7.38
C ALA A 28 1.83 -10.05 6.63
N ASP A 29 0.88 -10.66 7.34
CA ASP A 29 -0.27 -11.33 6.74
C ASP A 29 -1.36 -10.28 6.48
N GLN A 30 -1.76 -10.09 5.24
CA GLN A 30 -2.83 -9.19 4.84
C GLN A 30 -4.12 -9.97 4.60
N TYR A 31 -5.19 -9.54 5.25
CA TYR A 31 -6.55 -10.04 5.05
C TYR A 31 -7.40 -8.92 4.47
N THR A 32 -7.92 -9.12 3.27
CA THR A 32 -8.79 -8.14 2.60
C THR A 32 -10.17 -8.75 2.42
N ARG A 33 -11.23 -7.98 2.71
CA ARG A 33 -12.60 -8.34 2.42
C ARG A 33 -13.23 -7.26 1.53
N VAL A 34 -13.81 -7.70 0.43
CA VAL A 34 -14.51 -6.83 -0.52
C VAL A 34 -15.87 -7.47 -0.82
N ASN A 35 -16.96 -6.78 -0.50
CA ASN A 35 -18.33 -7.26 -0.73
C ASN A 35 -18.56 -8.70 -0.22
N GLY A 36 -18.08 -9.00 0.97
CA GLY A 36 -18.20 -10.31 1.61
C GLY A 36 -17.14 -11.36 1.19
N HIS A 37 -16.40 -11.16 0.11
CA HIS A 37 -15.34 -12.06 -0.33
C HIS A 37 -14.03 -11.74 0.40
N SER A 38 -13.49 -12.74 1.12
CA SER A 38 -12.24 -12.60 1.85
C SER A 38 -11.08 -13.18 1.05
N ARG A 39 -9.94 -12.50 1.10
CA ARG A 39 -8.66 -12.93 0.51
C ARG A 39 -7.55 -12.80 1.54
N LYS A 40 -6.59 -13.70 1.48
CA LYS A 40 -5.37 -13.65 2.29
C LYS A 40 -4.15 -13.57 1.39
N ALA A 41 -3.18 -12.72 1.76
CA ALA A 41 -1.87 -12.68 1.11
C ALA A 41 -0.78 -12.42 2.16
N ASN A 42 0.44 -12.85 1.90
CA ASN A 42 1.60 -12.31 2.59
C ASN A 42 2.02 -11.04 1.86
N ILE A 43 2.15 -9.92 2.60
CA ILE A 43 2.63 -8.66 2.05
C ILE A 43 4.07 -8.40 2.47
N TYR A 44 4.88 -8.01 1.50
CA TYR A 44 6.21 -7.42 1.66
C TYR A 44 6.13 -6.00 1.12
N TYR A 45 6.41 -5.01 1.96
CA TYR A 45 6.21 -3.61 1.63
C TYR A 45 7.49 -2.81 1.85
N ARG A 46 7.77 -1.95 0.92
CA ARG A 46 8.68 -0.80 0.99
C ARG A 46 8.02 0.35 0.25
N ASP A 47 8.23 1.59 0.65
CA ASP A 47 7.71 2.74 -0.06
C ASP A 47 7.94 2.61 -1.57
N ASP A 48 6.89 2.87 -2.35
CA ASP A 48 6.85 2.75 -3.81
C ASP A 48 6.97 1.33 -4.39
N MET A 49 7.09 0.30 -3.56
CA MET A 49 7.18 -1.10 -3.99
C MET A 49 6.48 -2.03 -3.00
N TRP A 50 5.68 -2.98 -3.51
CA TRP A 50 5.16 -4.06 -2.67
C TRP A 50 4.94 -5.33 -3.47
N ARG A 51 4.97 -6.44 -2.74
CA ARG A 51 4.72 -7.78 -3.24
C ARG A 51 3.62 -8.41 -2.40
N LEU A 52 2.65 -9.02 -3.07
CA LEU A 52 1.59 -9.84 -2.46
C LEU A 52 1.75 -11.28 -2.93
N GLU A 53 1.84 -12.21 -1.99
CA GLU A 53 1.79 -13.65 -2.26
C GLU A 53 0.43 -14.17 -1.83
N HIS A 54 -0.43 -14.46 -2.82
CA HIS A 54 -1.82 -14.85 -2.61
C HIS A 54 -1.95 -16.29 -2.16
N HIS A 55 -2.81 -16.55 -1.18
CA HIS A 55 -3.06 -17.89 -0.66
C HIS A 55 -4.20 -18.61 -1.37
N GLU A 56 -5.04 -17.86 -2.11
CA GLU A 56 -6.15 -18.44 -2.86
C GLU A 56 -5.64 -19.25 -4.05
N LEU A 57 -6.43 -20.31 -4.38
CA LEU A 57 -6.20 -21.09 -5.59
C LEU A 57 -6.62 -20.28 -6.82
N GLY A 58 -5.67 -19.73 -7.54
CA GLY A 58 -5.90 -18.94 -8.74
C GLY A 58 -4.71 -19.01 -9.70
N PRO A 59 -4.87 -18.55 -10.94
CA PRO A 59 -3.77 -18.51 -11.89
C PRO A 59 -2.67 -17.53 -11.44
N VAL A 60 -3.06 -16.36 -10.92
CA VAL A 60 -2.14 -15.37 -10.36
C VAL A 60 -1.93 -15.68 -8.89
N ASN A 61 -0.71 -16.00 -8.51
CA ASN A 61 -0.36 -16.28 -7.12
C ASN A 61 0.59 -15.26 -6.50
N VAL A 62 1.18 -14.39 -7.30
CA VAL A 62 2.02 -13.27 -6.83
C VAL A 62 1.70 -12.02 -7.62
N THR A 63 1.57 -10.90 -6.91
CA THR A 63 1.50 -9.55 -7.50
C THR A 63 2.70 -8.75 -7.02
N ILE A 64 3.46 -8.17 -7.94
CA ILE A 64 4.55 -7.24 -7.63
C ILE A 64 4.17 -5.88 -8.19
N VAL A 65 4.19 -4.86 -7.34
CA VAL A 65 3.91 -3.48 -7.75
C VAL A 65 5.16 -2.64 -7.61
N ARG A 66 5.44 -1.89 -8.64
CA ARG A 66 6.56 -0.95 -8.78
C ARG A 66 6.00 0.43 -9.12
N LYS A 67 5.56 1.16 -8.10
CA LYS A 67 5.05 2.53 -8.25
C LYS A 67 6.13 3.44 -8.85
N ASP A 68 7.39 3.24 -8.46
CA ASP A 68 8.56 3.92 -9.03
C ASP A 68 8.71 3.73 -10.56
N LYS A 69 8.18 2.62 -11.10
CA LYS A 69 8.18 2.30 -12.54
C LYS A 69 6.81 2.42 -13.19
N GLN A 70 5.77 2.76 -12.43
CA GLN A 70 4.37 2.85 -12.89
C GLN A 70 3.85 1.52 -13.49
N VAL A 71 4.30 0.38 -12.95
CA VAL A 71 3.90 -0.96 -13.43
C VAL A 71 3.50 -1.88 -12.29
N MET A 72 2.67 -2.86 -12.64
CA MET A 72 2.30 -4.00 -11.81
C MET A 72 2.53 -5.28 -12.60
N TRP A 73 3.16 -6.28 -11.99
CA TRP A 73 3.35 -7.61 -12.57
C TRP A 73 2.49 -8.63 -11.84
N LEU A 74 1.66 -9.33 -12.60
CA LEU A 74 0.86 -10.46 -12.14
C LEU A 74 1.59 -11.75 -12.54
N LEU A 75 2.11 -12.49 -11.56
CA LEU A 75 2.90 -13.69 -11.80
C LEU A 75 2.01 -14.94 -11.77
N LEU A 76 2.13 -15.75 -12.81
CA LEU A 76 1.55 -17.09 -12.93
C LEU A 76 2.66 -18.11 -12.68
N SER A 77 3.02 -18.32 -11.42
CA SER A 77 4.25 -19.03 -11.03
C SER A 77 4.29 -20.47 -11.50
N ARG A 78 3.13 -21.16 -11.59
CA ARG A 78 3.04 -22.52 -12.11
C ARG A 78 3.45 -22.63 -13.58
N MET A 79 3.18 -21.58 -14.35
CA MET A 79 3.47 -21.52 -15.79
C MET A 79 4.79 -20.78 -16.07
N LYS A 80 5.39 -20.15 -15.06
CA LYS A 80 6.55 -19.25 -15.18
C LYS A 80 6.29 -18.11 -16.16
N HIS A 81 5.08 -17.57 -16.14
CA HIS A 81 4.67 -16.42 -16.95
C HIS A 81 4.27 -15.24 -16.07
N PHE A 82 4.31 -14.05 -16.66
CA PHE A 82 3.79 -12.85 -16.01
C PHE A 82 3.01 -11.98 -17.00
N LYS A 83 2.04 -11.25 -16.48
CA LYS A 83 1.34 -10.19 -17.20
C LYS A 83 1.74 -8.84 -16.63
N THR A 84 2.11 -7.90 -17.48
CA THR A 84 2.36 -6.50 -17.09
C THR A 84 1.07 -5.72 -17.21
N MET A 85 0.79 -4.92 -16.17
CA MET A 85 -0.33 -3.98 -16.12
C MET A 85 0.16 -2.60 -15.68
N PRO A 86 -0.52 -1.51 -16.05
CA PRO A 86 -0.23 -0.20 -15.49
C PRO A 86 -0.48 -0.18 -13.98
N TYR A 87 0.28 0.64 -13.26
CA TYR A 87 0.06 0.89 -11.84
C TYR A 87 -1.32 1.53 -11.61
N ASP A 88 -2.05 1.02 -10.62
CA ASP A 88 -3.33 1.55 -10.17
C ASP A 88 -3.19 2.08 -8.73
N PRO A 89 -3.27 3.41 -8.51
CA PRO A 89 -3.16 4.00 -7.19
C PRO A 89 -4.22 3.53 -6.19
N ASP A 90 -5.41 3.13 -6.67
CA ASP A 90 -6.49 2.67 -5.82
C ASP A 90 -6.20 1.33 -5.14
N GLN A 91 -5.27 0.54 -5.73
CA GLN A 91 -4.80 -0.72 -5.19
C GLN A 91 -3.63 -0.57 -4.20
N ALA A 92 -3.13 0.64 -3.98
CA ALA A 92 -2.05 0.87 -3.02
C ALA A 92 -2.47 0.50 -1.59
N PRO A 93 -1.61 -0.20 -0.83
CA PRO A 93 -1.86 -0.50 0.57
C PRO A 93 -2.07 0.79 1.37
N LYS A 94 -3.11 0.81 2.22
CA LYS A 94 -3.41 1.94 3.10
C LYS A 94 -2.67 1.74 4.42
N VAL A 95 -1.37 2.08 4.44
CA VAL A 95 -0.44 1.79 5.56
C VAL A 95 0.10 3.05 6.24
N THR A 96 -0.53 4.19 5.98
CA THR A 96 -0.19 5.49 6.58
C THR A 96 -1.01 5.76 7.84
N GLU A 97 -0.46 6.48 8.81
CA GLU A 97 -1.20 6.93 9.99
C GLU A 97 -2.38 7.82 9.62
N ARG A 98 -2.20 8.67 8.61
CA ARG A 98 -3.24 9.52 8.04
C ARG A 98 -3.61 9.04 6.65
N LEU A 99 -4.90 9.06 6.34
CA LEU A 99 -5.39 8.69 5.02
C LEU A 99 -5.30 9.85 4.05
N ASP A 100 -4.98 9.57 2.79
CA ASP A 100 -5.00 10.58 1.74
C ASP A 100 -6.41 11.17 1.60
N GLY A 101 -6.51 12.51 1.57
CA GLY A 101 -7.78 13.22 1.52
C GLY A 101 -8.55 13.23 2.85
N GLU A 102 -7.92 12.88 3.97
CA GLU A 102 -8.52 12.96 5.30
C GLU A 102 -8.90 14.40 5.65
N ILE A 103 -10.18 14.63 6.00
CA ILE A 103 -10.72 15.94 6.36
C ILE A 103 -11.18 16.00 7.82
N ALA A 104 -11.46 14.87 8.45
CA ALA A 104 -11.81 14.77 9.86
C ALA A 104 -11.38 13.44 10.45
N ARG A 105 -11.04 13.46 11.74
CA ARG A 105 -10.67 12.27 12.53
C ARG A 105 -11.20 12.43 13.96
N GLU A 106 -11.87 11.42 14.43
CA GLU A 106 -12.39 11.34 15.81
C GLU A 106 -11.92 10.05 16.46
N GLU A 107 -11.35 10.12 17.64
CA GLU A 107 -11.05 8.96 18.44
C GLU A 107 -12.35 8.45 19.08
N ILE A 108 -12.69 7.18 18.84
CA ILE A 108 -13.94 6.58 19.30
C ILE A 108 -13.75 5.39 20.24
N GLY A 109 -12.50 4.99 20.48
CA GLY A 109 -12.19 3.93 21.44
C GLY A 109 -10.79 3.39 21.34
N THR A 110 -10.50 2.39 22.18
CA THR A 110 -9.22 1.67 22.18
C THR A 110 -9.49 0.17 22.31
N GLU A 111 -8.65 -0.64 21.68
CA GLU A 111 -8.69 -2.10 21.83
C GLU A 111 -7.30 -2.70 21.58
N THR A 112 -7.17 -4.00 21.76
CA THR A 112 -5.93 -4.73 21.42
C THR A 112 -6.15 -5.55 20.17
N LEU A 113 -5.33 -5.33 19.13
CA LEU A 113 -5.34 -6.11 17.90
C LEU A 113 -3.97 -6.75 17.67
N ASP A 114 -3.95 -8.06 17.37
CA ASP A 114 -2.72 -8.83 17.11
C ASP A 114 -1.63 -8.65 18.17
N GLY A 115 -2.04 -8.41 19.43
CA GLY A 115 -1.15 -8.17 20.57
C GLY A 115 -0.70 -6.72 20.76
N HIS A 116 -1.08 -5.80 19.87
CA HIS A 116 -0.74 -4.38 19.94
C HIS A 116 -1.89 -3.54 20.53
N PRO A 117 -1.61 -2.60 21.44
CA PRO A 117 -2.60 -1.61 21.85
C PRO A 117 -2.90 -0.68 20.67
N ALA A 118 -4.17 -0.54 20.33
CA ALA A 118 -4.61 0.25 19.17
C ALA A 118 -5.69 1.26 19.57
N THR A 119 -5.58 2.46 19.01
CA THR A 119 -6.63 3.47 19.05
C THR A 119 -7.52 3.31 17.83
N LEU A 120 -8.83 3.27 18.07
CA LEU A 120 -9.85 3.25 17.02
C LEU A 120 -10.29 4.66 16.68
N TYR A 121 -10.13 5.02 15.42
CA TYR A 121 -10.57 6.30 14.86
C TYR A 121 -11.73 6.10 13.89
N GLN A 122 -12.71 7.01 13.95
CA GLN A 122 -13.59 7.29 12.81
C GLN A 122 -12.94 8.37 11.95
N VAL A 123 -12.71 8.08 10.69
CA VAL A 123 -12.00 8.95 9.76
C VAL A 123 -12.90 9.29 8.58
N THR A 124 -13.04 10.58 8.26
CA THR A 124 -13.74 11.06 7.06
C THR A 124 -12.72 11.43 6.00
N VAL A 125 -12.85 10.83 4.82
CA VAL A 125 -11.98 11.08 3.67
C VAL A 125 -12.81 11.68 2.54
N ARG A 126 -12.30 12.76 1.92
CA ARG A 126 -12.88 13.33 0.70
C ARG A 126 -12.32 12.63 -0.53
N GLN A 127 -13.20 12.01 -1.32
CA GLN A 127 -12.88 11.37 -2.59
C GLN A 127 -13.67 12.07 -3.71
N GLY A 128 -13.02 13.02 -4.38
CA GLY A 128 -13.72 13.92 -5.32
C GLY A 128 -14.77 14.76 -4.61
N SER A 129 -16.04 14.61 -5.01
CA SER A 129 -17.19 15.31 -4.39
C SER A 129 -17.85 14.53 -3.26
N GLN A 130 -17.41 13.30 -2.98
CA GLN A 130 -18.02 12.44 -1.97
C GLN A 130 -17.18 12.38 -0.70
N GLU A 131 -17.86 12.20 0.44
CA GLU A 131 -17.23 11.92 1.73
C GLU A 131 -17.44 10.45 2.07
N VAL A 132 -16.34 9.76 2.36
CA VAL A 132 -16.33 8.34 2.72
C VAL A 132 -15.85 8.20 4.15
N LEU A 133 -16.60 7.45 4.94
CA LEU A 133 -16.29 7.18 6.34
C LEU A 133 -15.54 5.86 6.48
N TYR A 134 -14.46 5.91 7.24
CA TYR A 134 -13.63 4.75 7.58
C TYR A 134 -13.52 4.57 9.09
N TYR A 135 -13.29 3.36 9.52
CA TYR A 135 -12.76 3.01 10.83
C TYR A 135 -11.30 2.59 10.66
N GLN A 136 -10.39 3.22 11.41
CA GLN A 136 -8.97 2.88 11.40
C GLN A 136 -8.51 2.51 12.82
N TRP A 137 -7.87 1.36 12.93
CA TRP A 137 -7.21 0.88 14.14
C TRP A 137 -5.71 1.13 14.01
N LEU A 138 -5.21 2.12 14.72
CA LEU A 138 -3.81 2.53 14.70
C LEU A 138 -3.10 1.98 15.93
N ALA A 139 -2.17 1.04 15.75
CA ALA A 139 -1.33 0.56 16.83
C ALA A 139 -0.44 1.69 17.37
N THR A 140 -0.47 1.92 18.67
CA THR A 140 0.20 3.06 19.29
C THR A 140 1.68 2.82 19.57
N ASP A 141 2.06 1.55 19.77
CA ASP A 141 3.43 1.11 20.06
C ASP A 141 4.32 1.05 18.81
N ILE A 142 3.75 0.64 17.66
CA ILE A 142 4.48 0.53 16.38
C ILE A 142 4.06 1.59 15.35
N ARG A 143 3.10 2.47 15.68
CA ARG A 143 2.57 3.54 14.83
C ARG A 143 2.13 3.05 13.44
N PHE A 144 1.44 1.91 13.41
CA PHE A 144 1.03 1.23 12.19
C PHE A 144 -0.48 0.97 12.17
N PRO A 145 -1.18 1.21 11.04
CA PRO A 145 -2.61 0.90 10.89
C PRO A 145 -2.82 -0.61 10.73
N LEU A 146 -3.17 -1.29 11.82
CA LEU A 146 -3.41 -2.73 11.79
C LEU A 146 -4.69 -3.10 11.04
N LYS A 147 -5.67 -2.20 11.01
CA LYS A 147 -6.93 -2.45 10.31
C LYS A 147 -7.55 -1.16 9.81
N LEU A 148 -8.15 -1.23 8.64
CA LEU A 148 -8.95 -0.18 8.05
C LEU A 148 -10.22 -0.79 7.46
N ALA A 149 -11.37 -0.21 7.73
CA ALA A 149 -12.66 -0.68 7.21
C ALA A 149 -13.51 0.50 6.75
N ARG A 150 -14.21 0.36 5.63
CA ARG A 150 -15.29 1.29 5.29
C ARG A 150 -16.44 1.11 6.27
N LYS A 151 -17.06 2.22 6.69
CA LYS A 151 -18.19 2.19 7.64
C LYS A 151 -19.39 1.40 7.13
N ASP A 152 -19.60 1.34 5.82
CA ASP A 152 -20.66 0.57 5.16
C ASP A 152 -20.39 -0.94 5.11
N GLY A 153 -19.21 -1.39 5.56
CA GLY A 153 -18.82 -2.80 5.57
C GLY A 153 -18.44 -3.38 4.21
N SER A 154 -18.47 -2.59 3.13
CA SER A 154 -18.17 -3.04 1.77
C SER A 154 -16.71 -3.44 1.57
N TRP A 155 -15.80 -2.85 2.35
CA TRP A 155 -14.37 -3.10 2.25
C TRP A 155 -13.68 -3.07 3.62
N THR A 156 -12.74 -3.99 3.82
CA THR A 156 -11.87 -4.05 5.01
C THR A 156 -10.51 -4.59 4.61
N VAL A 157 -9.46 -4.03 5.17
CA VAL A 157 -8.12 -4.63 5.20
C VAL A 157 -7.64 -4.76 6.64
N GLU A 158 -6.99 -5.87 6.96
CA GLU A 158 -6.39 -6.15 8.28
C GLU A 158 -5.01 -6.73 8.07
N TYR A 159 -4.03 -6.25 8.84
CA TYR A 159 -2.66 -6.73 8.86
C TYR A 159 -2.39 -7.44 10.19
N LYS A 160 -1.88 -8.66 10.11
CA LYS A 160 -1.47 -9.47 11.28
C LYS A 160 0.00 -9.83 11.19
N HIS A 161 0.59 -10.14 12.34
CA HIS A 161 2.00 -10.52 12.45
C HIS A 161 2.93 -9.49 11.78
N VAL A 162 2.61 -8.21 11.98
CA VAL A 162 3.37 -7.09 11.40
C VAL A 162 4.80 -7.10 11.95
N LYS A 163 5.78 -7.07 11.04
CA LYS A 163 7.21 -6.98 11.38
C LYS A 163 7.81 -5.79 10.63
N LEU A 164 8.11 -4.73 11.37
CA LEU A 164 8.84 -3.58 10.83
C LEU A 164 10.30 -3.99 10.66
N ARG A 165 10.71 -4.19 9.42
CA ARG A 165 12.07 -4.64 9.08
C ARG A 165 12.39 -4.37 7.61
N LYS A 166 13.66 -4.26 7.29
CA LYS A 166 14.14 -4.16 5.91
C LYS A 166 13.68 -5.35 5.07
N VAL A 167 13.24 -5.05 3.85
CA VAL A 167 12.78 -6.00 2.87
C VAL A 167 13.77 -6.02 1.69
N THR A 168 14.19 -7.20 1.27
CA THR A 168 15.23 -7.38 0.25
C THR A 168 14.74 -7.02 -1.15
N ASP A 169 15.57 -6.36 -1.93
CA ASP A 169 15.26 -5.82 -3.27
C ASP A 169 14.80 -6.88 -4.27
N TYR A 170 15.33 -8.11 -4.20
CA TYR A 170 14.97 -9.16 -5.14
C TYR A 170 13.49 -9.55 -5.09
N LEU A 171 12.79 -9.30 -3.96
CA LEU A 171 11.36 -9.58 -3.83
C LEU A 171 10.50 -8.70 -4.74
N PHE A 172 11.02 -7.54 -5.13
CA PHE A 172 10.34 -6.58 -5.99
C PHE A 172 10.80 -6.62 -7.44
N GLN A 173 11.49 -7.70 -7.83
CA GLN A 173 11.97 -7.92 -9.20
C GLN A 173 11.24 -9.08 -9.86
N LEU A 174 11.14 -9.04 -11.18
CA LEU A 174 10.69 -10.21 -11.95
C LEU A 174 11.73 -11.33 -11.84
N PRO A 175 11.30 -12.57 -11.53
CA PRO A 175 12.21 -13.71 -11.57
C PRO A 175 12.75 -13.93 -13.00
N VAL A 176 14.07 -14.17 -13.12
CA VAL A 176 14.77 -14.27 -14.41
C VAL A 176 14.25 -15.38 -15.35
N ASN A 177 13.54 -16.36 -14.80
CA ASN A 177 13.01 -17.50 -15.56
C ASN A 177 11.51 -17.36 -15.90
N PHE A 178 10.94 -16.17 -15.73
CA PHE A 178 9.56 -15.87 -16.12
C PHE A 178 9.55 -15.19 -17.49
N GLN A 179 8.56 -15.57 -18.31
CA GLN A 179 8.33 -15.00 -19.64
C GLN A 179 7.05 -14.16 -19.66
N PRO A 180 6.98 -13.10 -20.47
CA PRO A 180 5.74 -12.38 -20.68
C PRO A 180 4.65 -13.34 -21.16
N LEU A 181 3.44 -13.21 -20.61
CA LEU A 181 2.28 -13.84 -21.20
C LEU A 181 1.93 -13.08 -22.46
N GLU A 182 2.14 -13.69 -23.62
CA GLU A 182 1.70 -13.10 -24.89
C GLU A 182 0.19 -12.85 -24.81
N GLN A 183 -0.27 -11.68 -25.22
CA GLN A 183 -1.67 -11.43 -25.42
C GLN A 183 -2.14 -12.45 -26.48
N PHE A 184 -2.99 -13.39 -26.08
CA PHE A 184 -3.78 -14.09 -27.08
C PHE A 184 -4.62 -12.98 -27.73
N ASP A 185 -4.26 -12.60 -28.95
CA ASP A 185 -5.10 -11.75 -29.77
C ASP A 185 -6.50 -12.36 -29.75
N GLU A 186 -7.50 -11.55 -29.38
CA GLU A 186 -8.89 -12.00 -29.49
C GLU A 186 -9.05 -12.57 -30.89
N PRO A 187 -9.67 -13.76 -31.04
CA PRO A 187 -9.84 -14.34 -32.37
C PRO A 187 -10.48 -13.27 -33.26
N VAL A 188 -9.79 -12.93 -34.32
CA VAL A 188 -10.25 -12.00 -35.36
C VAL A 188 -11.66 -12.42 -35.69
N LYS A 189 -12.66 -11.59 -35.37
CA LYS A 189 -14.05 -11.80 -35.79
C LYS A 189 -14.01 -11.95 -37.29
N GLU A 190 -14.16 -13.20 -37.74
CA GLU A 190 -14.27 -13.56 -39.14
C GLU A 190 -15.41 -12.70 -39.72
N LYS A 191 -15.06 -11.83 -40.66
CA LYS A 191 -16.05 -10.98 -41.31
C LYS A 191 -17.07 -11.89 -41.97
N GLU A 192 -18.31 -11.85 -41.50
CA GLU A 192 -19.41 -12.52 -42.20
C GLU A 192 -19.36 -12.22 -43.70
N PRO A 193 -19.43 -13.25 -44.55
CA PRO A 193 -19.45 -13.05 -45.99
C PRO A 193 -20.71 -12.23 -46.34
N LYS A 194 -20.51 -11.11 -47.07
CA LYS A 194 -21.62 -10.32 -47.61
C LYS A 194 -22.54 -11.23 -48.41
N PRO A 195 -23.87 -11.15 -48.22
CA PRO A 195 -24.82 -11.87 -49.07
C PRO A 195 -24.66 -11.41 -50.52
N ALA A 196 -24.47 -12.36 -51.41
CA ALA A 196 -24.47 -12.13 -52.87
C ALA A 196 -25.86 -11.63 -53.28
N MET A 197 -25.88 -10.52 -54.05
CA MET A 197 -27.07 -10.05 -54.77
C MET A 197 -27.38 -10.96 -55.94
#